data_bd6f1cba3ea6c6269cc814a60cb486d8
#
_entry.id   bd6f1cba3ea6c6269cc814a60cb486d8
#
_cell.length_a   1.000
_cell.length_b   1.000
_cell.length_c   1.000
_cell.angle_alpha   90.00
_cell.angle_beta   90.00
_cell.angle_gamma   90.00
#
_symmetry.space_group_name_H-M   'P 1'
#
loop_
_entity.id
_entity.type
_entity.pdbx_description
1 polymer ?
#
loop_
_entity_poly.entity_id
_entity_poly.type
_entity_poly.pdbx_seq_one_letter_code
_entity_poly.pdbx_strand_id
1 'polypeptide(L)'
;MWGGFAPAVEGHQASLSVDGYMYSPETKEWSSVATPYDAEGNEISLGGGMGTSFGEGMILCAGGVDKDIFLKALQGIYAGKEYLSHPVEWYRFNRNLLLYHPQTDKWTTLGEYEQGARAGAVIVSQDGFHYIINGELKPGIRTNEIN
;
A
#
# COMPACT_ATOMS: atom_id res chain seq x y z
N MET A 1 -5.66 9.79 0.27
CA MET A 1 -6.08 8.41 -0.11
C MET A 1 -5.26 8.00 -1.32
N TRP A 2 -4.65 6.82 -1.29
CA TRP A 2 -3.90 6.24 -2.43
C TRP A 2 -4.35 4.82 -2.70
N GLY A 3 -4.18 4.40 -3.95
CA GLY A 3 -4.42 3.03 -4.38
C GLY A 3 -5.88 2.68 -4.54
N GLY A 4 -6.12 1.41 -4.65
CA GLY A 4 -7.42 0.81 -4.89
C GLY A 4 -7.37 -0.15 -6.08
N PHE A 5 -8.37 -0.99 -6.19
CA PHE A 5 -8.49 -1.90 -7.33
C PHE A 5 -9.96 -2.11 -7.70
N ALA A 6 -10.18 -2.48 -8.94
CA ALA A 6 -11.47 -2.95 -9.43
C ALA A 6 -11.31 -4.34 -10.06
N PRO A 7 -12.17 -5.31 -9.70
CA PRO A 7 -12.18 -6.60 -10.38
C PRO A 7 -12.66 -6.47 -11.82
N ALA A 8 -12.38 -7.47 -12.64
CA ALA A 8 -12.96 -7.55 -13.97
C ALA A 8 -14.48 -7.72 -13.89
N VAL A 9 -15.21 -6.93 -14.67
CA VAL A 9 -16.66 -7.03 -14.87
C VAL A 9 -16.94 -6.99 -16.37
N GLU A 10 -18.16 -7.31 -16.77
CA GLU A 10 -18.55 -7.31 -18.19
C GLU A 10 -18.21 -5.95 -18.83
N GLY A 11 -17.41 -5.97 -19.90
CA GLY A 11 -16.96 -4.78 -20.62
C GLY A 11 -15.79 -4.00 -19.99
N HIS A 12 -15.30 -4.40 -18.82
CA HIS A 12 -14.16 -3.75 -18.15
C HIS A 12 -13.15 -4.77 -17.64
N GLN A 13 -11.88 -4.54 -17.93
CA GLN A 13 -10.78 -5.34 -17.38
C GLN A 13 -10.50 -4.97 -15.93
N ALA A 14 -9.92 -5.90 -15.17
CA ALA A 14 -9.43 -5.62 -13.84
C ALA A 14 -8.37 -4.50 -13.89
N SER A 15 -8.41 -3.61 -12.91
CA SER A 15 -7.47 -2.50 -12.79
C SER A 15 -6.97 -2.35 -11.35
N LEU A 16 -5.76 -1.82 -11.22
CA LEU A 16 -5.18 -1.40 -9.95
C LEU A 16 -4.66 0.02 -10.12
N SER A 17 -5.07 0.91 -9.22
CA SER A 17 -4.61 2.30 -9.20
C SER A 17 -3.43 2.45 -8.25
N VAL A 18 -2.46 3.26 -8.66
CA VAL A 18 -1.39 3.79 -7.80
C VAL A 18 -1.60 5.28 -7.50
N ASP A 19 -2.66 5.87 -8.07
CA ASP A 19 -2.99 7.28 -7.92
C ASP A 19 -3.34 7.64 -6.48
N GLY A 20 -3.11 8.88 -6.14
CA GLY A 20 -3.48 9.46 -4.87
C GLY A 20 -4.36 10.70 -5.03
N TYR A 21 -5.23 10.91 -4.07
CA TYR A 21 -6.16 12.05 -4.03
C TYR A 21 -6.29 12.59 -2.62
N MET A 22 -6.39 13.90 -2.51
CA MET A 22 -6.66 14.63 -1.29
C MET A 22 -8.00 15.35 -1.41
N TYR A 23 -8.84 15.23 -0.38
CA TYR A 23 -10.09 15.96 -0.28
C TYR A 23 -9.93 17.20 0.59
N SER A 24 -10.40 18.36 0.11
CA SER A 24 -10.49 19.58 0.88
C SER A 24 -11.93 19.76 1.40
N PRO A 25 -12.16 19.71 2.72
CA PRO A 25 -13.49 19.98 3.27
C PRO A 25 -13.97 21.43 3.06
N GLU A 26 -13.04 22.37 2.93
CA GLU A 26 -13.33 23.79 2.74
C GLU A 26 -13.89 24.07 1.35
N THR A 27 -13.22 23.57 0.31
CA THR A 27 -13.65 23.73 -1.09
C THR A 27 -14.61 22.65 -1.56
N LYS A 28 -14.69 21.53 -0.82
CA LYS A 28 -15.42 20.29 -1.19
C LYS A 28 -14.93 19.64 -2.49
N GLU A 29 -13.64 19.81 -2.78
CA GLU A 29 -13.02 19.32 -4.00
C GLU A 29 -11.97 18.27 -3.71
N TRP A 30 -11.75 17.39 -4.69
CA TRP A 30 -10.65 16.44 -4.74
C TRP A 30 -9.54 16.97 -5.65
N SER A 31 -8.31 16.84 -5.20
CA SER A 31 -7.11 17.11 -6.01
C SER A 31 -6.21 15.89 -6.04
N SER A 32 -5.52 15.67 -7.17
CA SER A 32 -4.52 14.62 -7.26
C SER A 32 -3.30 14.96 -6.42
N VAL A 33 -2.66 13.92 -5.88
CA VAL A 33 -1.41 14.03 -5.13
C VAL A 33 -0.39 13.02 -5.65
N ALA A 34 0.89 13.27 -5.39
CA ALA A 34 1.99 12.47 -5.90
C ALA A 34 1.89 10.98 -5.50
N THR A 35 2.27 10.11 -6.43
CA THR A 35 2.46 8.68 -6.21
C THR A 35 3.89 8.43 -5.69
N PRO A 36 4.10 7.53 -4.72
CA PRO A 36 5.44 7.18 -4.29
C PRO A 36 6.17 6.28 -5.30
N TYR A 37 7.51 6.41 -5.35
CA TYR A 37 8.39 5.60 -6.19
C TYR A 37 9.47 4.94 -5.35
N ASP A 38 9.92 3.76 -5.78
CA ASP A 38 11.08 3.11 -5.21
C ASP A 38 12.40 3.74 -5.70
N ALA A 39 13.53 3.23 -5.22
CA ALA A 39 14.85 3.71 -5.59
C ALA A 39 15.19 3.49 -7.08
N GLU A 40 14.55 2.52 -7.72
CA GLU A 40 14.70 2.18 -9.14
C GLU A 40 13.76 2.99 -10.04
N GLY A 41 12.86 3.81 -9.45
CA GLY A 41 11.90 4.63 -10.18
C GLY A 41 10.60 3.91 -10.56
N ASN A 42 10.30 2.77 -9.93
CA ASN A 42 9.03 2.10 -10.10
C ASN A 42 7.98 2.66 -9.14
N GLU A 43 6.75 2.78 -9.59
CA GLU A 43 5.63 3.19 -8.75
C GLU A 43 5.37 2.17 -7.63
N ILE A 44 5.27 2.65 -6.42
CA ILE A 44 4.87 1.83 -5.26
C ILE A 44 3.36 1.86 -5.12
N SER A 45 2.73 0.69 -5.14
CA SER A 45 1.32 0.57 -4.81
C SER A 45 1.13 0.61 -3.30
N LEU A 46 0.21 1.47 -2.85
CA LEU A 46 -0.29 1.49 -1.47
C LEU A 46 -1.65 0.77 -1.34
N GLY A 47 -2.07 0.06 -2.38
CA GLY A 47 -3.25 -0.80 -2.33
C GLY A 47 -3.12 -1.87 -1.26
N GLY A 48 -4.04 -1.91 -0.29
CA GLY A 48 -3.94 -2.78 0.89
C GLY A 48 -2.88 -2.37 1.91
N GLY A 49 -2.19 -1.25 1.70
CA GLY A 49 -1.26 -0.66 2.65
C GLY A 49 -1.96 0.06 3.80
N MET A 50 -1.17 0.66 4.67
CA MET A 50 -1.63 1.35 5.86
C MET A 50 -1.00 2.72 5.99
N GLY A 51 -1.64 3.64 6.71
CA GLY A 51 -1.10 4.97 6.97
C GLY A 51 -1.59 5.53 8.31
N THR A 52 -0.77 6.38 8.90
CA THR A 52 -1.06 7.11 10.14
C THR A 52 -0.43 8.49 10.09
N SER A 53 -0.89 9.40 10.94
CA SER A 53 -0.26 10.71 11.11
C SER A 53 1.15 10.56 11.67
N PHE A 54 2.08 11.41 11.22
CA PHE A 54 3.46 11.44 11.66
C PHE A 54 3.91 12.88 11.86
N GLY A 55 4.34 13.22 13.08
CA GLY A 55 4.77 14.58 13.40
C GLY A 55 3.71 15.62 13.06
N GLU A 56 4.14 16.80 12.62
CA GLU A 56 3.26 17.91 12.27
C GLU A 56 2.83 17.84 10.80
N GLY A 57 1.69 17.21 10.55
CA GLY A 57 1.03 17.25 9.23
C GLY A 57 1.61 16.32 8.16
N MET A 58 2.47 15.38 8.52
CA MET A 58 2.97 14.35 7.62
C MET A 58 2.17 13.05 7.78
N ILE A 59 2.29 12.15 6.81
CA ILE A 59 1.63 10.84 6.82
C ILE A 59 2.68 9.75 6.63
N LEU A 60 2.81 8.86 7.62
CA LEU A 60 3.61 7.65 7.51
C LEU A 60 2.78 6.56 6.85
N CYS A 61 3.32 5.96 5.78
CA CYS A 61 2.70 4.85 5.07
C CYS A 61 3.63 3.64 5.04
N ALA A 62 3.05 2.45 5.08
CA ALA A 62 3.75 1.19 5.00
C ALA A 62 2.87 0.11 4.35
N GLY A 63 3.51 -0.97 3.91
CA GLY A 63 2.83 -2.11 3.31
C GLY A 63 2.21 -1.81 1.94
N GLY A 64 1.36 -2.70 1.52
CA GLY A 64 0.71 -2.68 0.21
C GLY A 64 1.19 -3.79 -0.72
N VAL A 65 0.35 -4.13 -1.69
CA VAL A 65 0.62 -5.19 -2.66
C VAL A 65 1.53 -4.71 -3.79
N ASP A 66 2.32 -5.62 -4.38
CA ASP A 66 2.98 -5.34 -5.65
C ASP A 66 1.94 -5.18 -6.76
N LYS A 67 2.01 -4.05 -7.49
CA LYS A 67 0.98 -3.69 -8.47
C LYS A 67 0.88 -4.69 -9.62
N ASP A 68 2.01 -5.20 -10.11
CA ASP A 68 2.04 -6.07 -11.29
C ASP A 68 1.59 -7.49 -10.94
N ILE A 69 2.06 -8.02 -9.82
CA ILE A 69 1.67 -9.35 -9.35
C ILE A 69 0.19 -9.37 -9.00
N PHE A 70 -0.29 -8.38 -8.27
CA PHE A 70 -1.68 -8.33 -7.85
C PHE A 70 -2.63 -8.08 -9.03
N LEU A 71 -2.26 -7.20 -9.97
CA LEU A 71 -3.06 -6.97 -11.19
C LEU A 71 -3.18 -8.24 -12.02
N LYS A 72 -2.08 -8.98 -12.22
CA LYS A 72 -2.11 -10.27 -12.93
C LYS A 72 -3.00 -11.30 -12.22
N ALA A 73 -3.00 -11.31 -10.89
CA ALA A 73 -3.90 -12.17 -10.12
C ALA A 73 -5.38 -11.78 -10.34
N LEU A 74 -5.71 -10.48 -10.31
CA LEU A 74 -7.05 -9.98 -10.61
C LEU A 74 -7.52 -10.30 -12.03
N GLN A 75 -6.59 -10.35 -12.98
CA GLN A 75 -6.84 -10.72 -14.38
C GLN A 75 -6.96 -12.25 -14.58
N GLY A 76 -6.76 -13.05 -13.54
CA GLY A 76 -6.83 -14.51 -13.61
C GLY A 76 -5.67 -15.16 -14.36
N ILE A 77 -4.52 -14.47 -14.50
CA ILE A 77 -3.33 -15.00 -15.21
C ILE A 77 -2.71 -16.18 -14.46
N TYR A 78 -2.72 -16.15 -13.12
CA TYR A 78 -2.23 -17.26 -12.32
C TYR A 78 -3.32 -18.32 -12.16
N ALA A 79 -2.97 -19.57 -12.43
CA ALA A 79 -3.92 -20.68 -12.28
C ALA A 79 -4.26 -20.91 -10.80
N GLY A 80 -5.53 -21.00 -10.48
CA GLY A 80 -6.14 -21.41 -9.23
C GLY A 80 -5.26 -21.40 -7.97
N LYS A 81 -4.80 -22.59 -7.57
CA LYS A 81 -3.95 -22.75 -6.37
C LYS A 81 -2.52 -22.25 -6.52
N GLU A 82 -2.05 -22.01 -7.75
CA GLU A 82 -0.69 -21.53 -8.02
C GLU A 82 -0.45 -20.20 -7.31
N TYR A 83 -1.35 -19.23 -7.49
CA TYR A 83 -1.21 -17.91 -6.87
C TYR A 83 -1.03 -17.95 -5.35
N LEU A 84 -1.62 -18.94 -4.67
CA LEU A 84 -1.53 -19.07 -3.21
C LEU A 84 -0.33 -19.89 -2.74
N SER A 85 0.39 -20.56 -3.64
CA SER A 85 1.42 -21.54 -3.31
C SER A 85 2.82 -20.97 -3.17
N HIS A 86 3.06 -19.76 -3.64
CA HIS A 86 4.39 -19.14 -3.63
C HIS A 86 4.85 -18.76 -2.21
N PRO A 87 6.16 -18.68 -1.97
CA PRO A 87 6.70 -18.17 -0.71
C PRO A 87 6.39 -16.66 -0.56
N VAL A 88 6.49 -16.14 0.66
CA VAL A 88 6.12 -14.75 0.99
C VAL A 88 6.85 -13.73 0.12
N GLU A 89 8.13 -13.94 -0.10
CA GLU A 89 9.01 -13.04 -0.86
C GLU A 89 8.58 -12.87 -2.33
N TRP A 90 7.94 -13.87 -2.89
CA TRP A 90 7.46 -13.82 -4.27
C TRP A 90 6.40 -12.74 -4.51
N TYR A 91 5.57 -12.45 -3.49
CA TYR A 91 4.47 -11.46 -3.61
C TYR A 91 4.97 -10.02 -3.58
N ARG A 92 6.20 -9.79 -3.16
CA ARG A 92 6.87 -8.48 -3.15
C ARG A 92 6.03 -7.36 -2.51
N PHE A 93 5.36 -7.65 -1.40
CA PHE A 93 4.66 -6.60 -0.67
C PHE A 93 5.63 -5.48 -0.31
N ASN A 94 5.16 -4.24 -0.40
CA ASN A 94 6.00 -3.08 -0.14
C ASN A 94 6.56 -3.11 1.29
N ARG A 95 7.89 -3.08 1.41
CA ARG A 95 8.62 -3.01 2.67
C ARG A 95 9.21 -1.63 2.97
N ASN A 96 9.05 -0.66 2.06
CA ASN A 96 9.51 0.69 2.32
C ASN A 96 8.59 1.38 3.33
N LEU A 97 9.21 2.05 4.30
CA LEU A 97 8.54 3.05 5.12
C LEU A 97 8.57 4.37 4.38
N LEU A 98 7.40 4.90 4.07
CA LEU A 98 7.23 6.07 3.22
C LEU A 98 6.61 7.21 4.02
N LEU A 99 7.16 8.40 3.88
CA LEU A 99 6.66 9.61 4.51
C LEU A 99 6.15 10.57 3.43
N TYR A 100 4.86 10.87 3.48
CA TYR A 100 4.25 11.85 2.60
C TYR A 100 4.22 13.23 3.26
N HIS A 101 4.60 14.25 2.51
CA HIS A 101 4.62 15.66 2.90
C HIS A 101 3.52 16.42 2.16
N PRO A 102 2.33 16.61 2.74
CA PRO A 102 1.20 17.25 2.05
C PRO A 102 1.47 18.69 1.59
N GLN A 103 2.29 19.44 2.34
CA GLN A 103 2.60 20.83 2.01
C GLN A 103 3.41 21.00 0.73
N THR A 104 4.23 20.01 0.37
CA THR A 104 5.10 20.05 -0.81
C THR A 104 4.71 19.01 -1.86
N ASP A 105 3.71 18.18 -1.57
CA ASP A 105 3.28 17.04 -2.39
C ASP A 105 4.47 16.13 -2.76
N LYS A 106 5.27 15.74 -1.77
CA LYS A 106 6.47 14.93 -1.96
C LYS A 106 6.50 13.74 -1.01
N TRP A 107 7.20 12.70 -1.46
CA TRP A 107 7.49 11.49 -0.69
C TRP A 107 8.95 11.45 -0.27
N THR A 108 9.19 10.92 0.93
CA THR A 108 10.50 10.54 1.43
C THR A 108 10.47 9.06 1.82
N THR A 109 11.44 8.29 1.35
CA THR A 109 11.64 6.92 1.84
C THR A 109 12.52 6.98 3.08
N LEU A 110 11.99 6.51 4.23
CA LEU A 110 12.73 6.48 5.50
C LEU A 110 13.67 5.28 5.59
N GLY A 111 13.38 4.22 4.84
CA GLY A 111 14.14 2.97 4.81
C GLY A 111 13.24 1.78 4.59
N GLU A 112 13.83 0.59 4.66
CA GLU A 112 13.11 -0.68 4.56
C GLU A 112 12.81 -1.23 5.96
N TYR A 113 11.62 -1.81 6.11
CA TYR A 113 11.17 -2.50 7.31
C TYR A 113 10.38 -3.75 6.91
N GLU A 114 11.02 -4.89 6.99
CA GLU A 114 10.47 -6.17 6.49
C GLU A 114 9.14 -6.53 7.15
N GLN A 115 9.01 -6.28 8.46
CA GLN A 115 7.77 -6.54 9.20
C GLN A 115 6.61 -5.62 8.78
N GLY A 116 6.90 -4.56 8.04
CA GLY A 116 5.92 -3.67 7.43
C GLY A 116 5.37 -4.18 6.08
N ALA A 117 6.00 -5.20 5.48
CA ALA A 117 5.60 -5.78 4.21
C ALA A 117 4.32 -6.62 4.35
N ARG A 118 3.20 -5.95 4.55
CA ARG A 118 1.88 -6.55 4.83
C ARG A 118 0.79 -5.90 4.01
N ALA A 119 -0.29 -6.65 3.79
CA ALA A 119 -1.54 -6.11 3.26
C ALA A 119 -2.65 -6.24 4.30
N GLY A 120 -3.54 -5.26 4.35
CA GLY A 120 -4.68 -5.26 5.27
C GLY A 120 -4.31 -5.19 6.75
N ALA A 121 -3.12 -4.71 7.08
CA ALA A 121 -2.71 -4.40 8.44
C ALA A 121 -3.24 -3.03 8.88
N VAL A 122 -3.14 -2.75 10.18
CA VAL A 122 -3.43 -1.43 10.75
C VAL A 122 -2.15 -0.85 11.32
N ILE A 123 -1.93 0.45 11.12
CA ILE A 123 -0.89 1.20 11.81
C ILE A 123 -1.52 2.22 12.75
N VAL A 124 -1.06 2.25 13.98
CA VAL A 124 -1.50 3.21 15.00
C VAL A 124 -0.31 3.90 15.64
N SER A 125 -0.53 5.13 16.08
CA SER A 125 0.49 5.93 16.78
C SER A 125 0.06 6.15 18.21
N GLN A 126 0.95 5.84 19.15
CA GLN A 126 0.74 6.08 20.58
C GLN A 126 2.07 6.38 21.27
N ASP A 127 2.12 7.43 22.08
CA ASP A 127 3.26 7.80 22.91
C ASP A 127 4.59 7.91 22.15
N GLY A 128 4.55 8.40 20.90
CA GLY A 128 5.72 8.56 20.03
C GLY A 128 6.17 7.29 19.32
N PHE A 129 5.45 6.19 19.47
CA PHE A 129 5.67 4.93 18.78
C PHE A 129 4.61 4.69 17.71
N HIS A 130 4.99 3.92 16.69
CA HIS A 130 4.08 3.47 15.64
C HIS A 130 4.03 1.95 15.66
N TYR A 131 2.83 1.40 15.77
CA TYR A 131 2.60 -0.03 15.87
C TYR A 131 1.91 -0.53 14.61
N ILE A 132 2.48 -1.54 13.96
CA ILE A 132 1.87 -2.28 12.85
C ILE A 132 1.23 -3.53 13.42
N ILE A 133 -0.08 -3.66 13.24
CA ILE A 133 -0.88 -4.69 13.89
C ILE A 133 -1.49 -5.61 12.83
N ASN A 134 -1.29 -6.92 12.98
CA ASN A 134 -1.87 -7.97 12.15
C ASN A 134 -1.49 -7.85 10.65
N GLY A 135 -2.40 -8.24 9.76
CA GLY A 135 -2.27 -8.18 8.30
C GLY A 135 -1.92 -9.51 7.66
N GLU A 136 -1.88 -9.50 6.35
CA GLU A 136 -1.47 -10.63 5.52
C GLU A 136 0.00 -10.51 5.12
N LEU A 137 0.76 -11.58 5.33
CA LEU A 137 2.14 -11.72 4.85
C LEU A 137 2.15 -12.13 3.37
N LYS A 138 1.12 -12.84 2.95
CA LYS A 138 0.79 -13.20 1.57
C LYS A 138 -0.69 -13.54 1.51
N PRO A 139 -1.31 -13.60 0.31
CA PRO A 139 -2.72 -13.95 0.18
C PRO A 139 -3.10 -15.21 0.95
N GLY A 140 -4.06 -15.09 1.87
CA GLY A 140 -4.57 -16.19 2.69
C GLY A 140 -3.72 -16.54 3.92
N ILE A 141 -2.57 -15.93 4.13
CA ILE A 141 -1.71 -16.15 5.31
C ILE A 141 -1.60 -14.86 6.13
N ARG A 142 -2.24 -14.87 7.27
CA ARG A 142 -2.27 -13.74 8.20
C ARG A 142 -1.31 -13.93 9.38
N THR A 143 -0.87 -12.83 9.93
CA THR A 143 -0.11 -12.79 11.17
C THR A 143 -0.91 -12.07 12.25
N ASN A 144 -0.69 -12.46 13.51
CA ASN A 144 -1.21 -11.78 14.71
C ASN A 144 -0.14 -10.96 15.43
N GLU A 145 1.00 -10.74 14.79
CA GLU A 145 2.09 -9.96 15.36
C GLU A 145 1.76 -8.48 15.45
N ILE A 146 2.31 -7.85 16.49
CA ILE A 146 2.37 -6.40 16.69
C ILE A 146 3.85 -6.01 16.65
N ASN A 147 4.20 -5.10 15.77
CA ASN A 147 5.59 -4.63 15.57
C ASN A 147 5.68 -3.13 15.70
#